data_b038fc361b3678596587f3d180ade623
#
_entry.id   b038fc361b3678596587f3d180ade623
#
_cell.length_a   1.000
_cell.length_b   1.000
_cell.length_c   1.000
_cell.angle_alpha   90.00
_cell.angle_beta   90.00
_cell.angle_gamma   90.00
#
_symmetry.space_group_name_H-M   'P 1'
#
loop_
_entity.id
_entity.type
_entity.pdbx_description
1 polymer ?
#
loop_
_entity_poly.entity_id
_entity_poly.type
_entity_poly.pdbx_seq_one_letter_code
_entity_poly.pdbx_strand_id
1 'polypeptide(L)'
;MTNPANKITDDLDDLLNVLPGSITSALRGVGRFDELIEIVMDLGRTPESRYASFADPSQAELILRREEVSLDDLAFVVGRIGDFDTDNRAGITRTLHRISGIKNRRGAVVGLTCRVGRAVYGTIGIIEDFIASGKSILLLGRPGIGKTTMLREAARVLADGKRVVIVDTSNEIGGDGDIPHPAVGRARRMQVSKPSMQHEVMIEAVENHNPQVIVIDEIGRALEAEAARTIAERGVQLIGTAHGQTLENLMSNPTLSDLIGGIESVTLSDEEARRRGTQKTVLERRAPPTFDVLIEIHARNRLIVHPSVADAVDAILRGRVPVTELRYVDAAGAVQVERT
;
A
#
# COMPACT_ATOMS: atom_id res chain seq x y z
N MET A 1 -12.03 -25.31 13.70
CA MET A 1 -10.75 -24.77 13.21
C MET A 1 -10.70 -23.33 13.68
N THR A 2 -9.79 -23.02 14.60
CA THR A 2 -9.66 -21.70 15.21
C THR A 2 -9.23 -20.70 14.13
N ASN A 3 -10.05 -19.68 13.93
CA ASN A 3 -9.75 -18.50 13.13
C ASN A 3 -8.36 -18.00 13.57
N PRO A 4 -7.34 -17.92 12.70
CA PRO A 4 -6.09 -17.30 13.07
C PRO A 4 -6.39 -15.82 13.26
N ALA A 5 -6.65 -15.43 14.53
CA ALA A 5 -6.71 -14.02 14.88
C ALA A 5 -5.53 -13.32 14.21
N ASN A 6 -5.76 -12.15 13.60
CA ASN A 6 -4.76 -11.36 12.90
C ASN A 6 -3.48 -11.31 13.75
N LYS A 7 -2.51 -12.14 13.39
CA LYS A 7 -1.23 -12.16 14.10
C LYS A 7 -0.52 -10.88 13.72
N ILE A 8 -0.20 -10.05 14.69
CA ILE A 8 0.56 -8.83 14.51
C ILE A 8 1.99 -9.13 14.94
N THR A 9 2.97 -8.79 14.10
CA THR A 9 4.39 -8.77 14.46
C THR A 9 4.90 -7.36 14.21
N ASP A 10 5.62 -6.81 15.16
CA ASP A 10 6.10 -5.44 15.09
C ASP A 10 7.62 -5.30 15.23
N ASP A 11 8.35 -6.39 15.50
CA ASP A 11 9.82 -6.37 15.65
C ASP A 11 10.31 -5.17 16.50
N LEU A 12 9.53 -4.82 17.54
CA LEU A 12 9.69 -3.59 18.30
C LEU A 12 11.05 -3.54 19.03
N ASP A 13 11.57 -4.68 19.45
CA ASP A 13 12.88 -4.73 20.11
C ASP A 13 14.00 -4.25 19.19
N ASP A 14 13.90 -4.48 17.88
CA ASP A 14 14.87 -3.96 16.91
C ASP A 14 14.83 -2.43 16.83
N LEU A 15 13.63 -1.82 16.89
CA LEU A 15 13.50 -0.37 17.00
C LEU A 15 14.07 0.16 18.34
N LEU A 16 13.74 -0.49 19.44
CA LEU A 16 14.23 -0.07 20.75
C LEU A 16 15.76 -0.16 20.88
N ASN A 17 16.39 -1.11 20.19
CA ASN A 17 17.85 -1.30 20.19
C ASN A 17 18.61 -0.19 19.45
N VAL A 18 17.96 0.52 18.51
CA VAL A 18 18.60 1.66 17.82
C VAL A 18 18.37 2.99 18.52
N LEU A 19 17.51 3.03 19.56
CA LEU A 19 17.25 4.23 20.34
C LEU A 19 18.21 4.37 21.54
N PRO A 20 18.51 5.60 22.00
CA PRO A 20 19.26 5.83 23.23
C PRO A 20 18.63 5.13 24.43
N GLY A 21 19.43 4.57 25.32
CA GLY A 21 18.98 3.78 26.47
C GLY A 21 18.02 4.51 27.40
N SER A 22 18.15 5.83 27.57
CA SER A 22 17.24 6.66 28.37
C SER A 22 15.84 6.70 27.75
N ILE A 23 15.75 6.82 26.42
CA ILE A 23 14.48 6.82 25.67
C ILE A 23 13.84 5.43 25.71
N THR A 24 14.63 4.39 25.48
CA THR A 24 14.15 2.99 25.55
C THR A 24 13.62 2.65 26.94
N SER A 25 14.31 3.07 28.01
CA SER A 25 13.88 2.85 29.40
C SER A 25 12.56 3.57 29.70
N ALA A 26 12.42 4.81 29.23
CA ALA A 26 11.17 5.57 29.38
C ALA A 26 10.00 4.90 28.66
N LEU A 27 10.19 4.45 27.40
CA LEU A 27 9.16 3.72 26.63
C LEU A 27 8.76 2.42 27.34
N ARG A 28 9.72 1.66 27.90
CA ARG A 28 9.44 0.46 28.69
C ARG A 28 8.67 0.78 29.96
N GLY A 29 8.94 1.94 30.58
CA GLY A 29 8.18 2.42 31.75
C GLY A 29 6.72 2.76 31.45
N VAL A 30 6.46 3.31 30.26
CA VAL A 30 5.08 3.58 29.77
C VAL A 30 4.34 2.29 29.43
N GLY A 31 5.00 1.30 28.79
CA GLY A 31 4.47 -0.03 28.53
C GLY A 31 3.34 -0.12 27.48
N ARG A 32 2.97 0.97 26.77
CA ARG A 32 1.87 1.02 25.81
C ARG A 32 2.35 0.72 24.37
N PHE A 33 3.06 -0.38 24.20
CA PHE A 33 3.70 -0.69 22.93
C PHE A 33 2.73 -0.97 21.78
N ASP A 34 1.60 -1.61 22.06
CA ASP A 34 0.58 -1.94 21.04
C ASP A 34 -0.04 -0.69 20.41
N GLU A 35 -0.04 0.42 21.14
CA GLU A 35 -0.60 1.71 20.71
C GLU A 35 0.46 2.67 20.17
N LEU A 36 1.75 2.37 20.33
CA LEU A 36 2.84 3.27 19.93
C LEU A 36 2.86 3.45 18.41
N ILE A 37 2.76 4.70 17.96
CA ILE A 37 2.80 5.07 16.54
C ILE A 37 4.21 5.51 16.13
N GLU A 38 4.79 6.47 16.87
CA GLU A 38 6.08 7.06 16.52
C GLU A 38 6.77 7.66 17.74
N ILE A 39 8.08 7.79 17.63
CA ILE A 39 8.95 8.53 18.57
C ILE A 39 9.54 9.71 17.81
N VAL A 40 9.48 10.90 18.40
CA VAL A 40 10.01 12.15 17.84
C VAL A 40 11.19 12.63 18.67
N MET A 41 12.29 12.93 17.99
CA MET A 41 13.55 13.37 18.60
C MET A 41 14.07 14.59 17.82
N ASP A 42 13.78 15.79 18.29
CA ASP A 42 14.28 17.05 17.71
C ASP A 42 15.37 17.67 18.58
N LEU A 43 16.46 18.08 17.96
CA LEU A 43 17.59 18.72 18.66
C LEU A 43 17.14 19.93 19.49
N GLY A 44 17.48 19.93 20.79
CA GLY A 44 17.12 21.00 21.71
C GLY A 44 15.65 20.99 22.14
N ARG A 45 14.93 19.87 21.94
CA ARG A 45 13.56 19.63 22.44
C ARG A 45 13.51 18.33 23.26
N THR A 46 12.51 18.23 24.12
CA THR A 46 12.26 16.99 24.84
C THR A 46 11.78 15.90 23.85
N PRO A 47 12.28 14.66 23.96
CA PRO A 47 11.81 13.57 23.12
C PRO A 47 10.39 13.16 23.48
N GLU A 48 9.57 12.89 22.46
CA GLU A 48 8.15 12.59 22.60
C GLU A 48 7.83 11.22 21.99
N SER A 49 6.82 10.54 22.53
CA SER A 49 6.19 9.37 21.93
C SER A 49 4.72 9.64 21.63
N ARG A 50 4.24 9.16 20.49
CA ARG A 50 2.86 9.32 20.03
C ARG A 50 2.16 7.98 19.95
N TYR A 51 0.91 7.96 20.43
CA TYR A 51 0.10 6.77 20.58
C TYR A 51 -1.24 6.87 19.85
N ALA A 52 -1.75 5.75 19.37
CA ALA A 52 -3.11 5.64 18.85
C ALA A 52 -4.10 5.69 20.02
N SER A 53 -4.37 6.87 20.57
CA SER A 53 -5.36 7.03 21.62
C SER A 53 -6.70 7.46 21.03
N PHE A 54 -7.71 6.59 21.13
CA PHE A 54 -9.08 6.89 20.70
C PHE A 54 -9.95 7.43 21.82
N ALA A 55 -9.56 7.24 23.09
CA ALA A 55 -10.37 7.56 24.26
C ALA A 55 -10.03 8.92 24.90
N ASP A 56 -8.75 9.29 24.92
CA ASP A 56 -8.28 10.53 25.56
C ASP A 56 -7.16 11.19 24.72
N PRO A 57 -7.43 12.29 24.02
CA PRO A 57 -6.42 12.99 23.23
C PRO A 57 -5.23 13.49 24.05
N SER A 58 -5.40 13.75 25.37
CA SER A 58 -4.29 14.21 26.22
C SER A 58 -3.22 13.14 26.47
N GLN A 59 -3.56 11.86 26.22
CA GLN A 59 -2.64 10.73 26.34
C GLN A 59 -2.08 10.27 24.99
N ALA A 60 -2.37 11.01 23.93
CA ALA A 60 -1.86 10.70 22.59
C ALA A 60 -0.37 11.04 22.44
N GLU A 61 0.13 11.99 23.22
CA GLU A 61 1.52 12.43 23.20
C GLU A 61 2.10 12.43 24.62
N LEU A 62 3.26 11.80 24.80
CA LEU A 62 3.95 11.72 26.08
C LEU A 62 5.41 12.14 25.94
N ILE A 63 5.86 13.01 26.84
CA ILE A 63 7.28 13.37 26.97
C ILE A 63 8.00 12.20 27.62
N LEU A 64 9.06 11.69 26.98
CA LEU A 64 9.80 10.50 27.44
C LEU A 64 10.83 10.82 28.50
N ARG A 65 11.45 12.02 28.45
CA ARG A 65 12.37 12.52 29.47
C ARG A 65 12.39 14.05 29.47
N ARG A 66 12.89 14.63 30.57
CA ARG A 66 12.97 16.10 30.71
C ARG A 66 14.18 16.71 30.00
N GLU A 67 15.23 15.94 29.81
CA GLU A 67 16.46 16.38 29.13
C GLU A 67 16.17 16.49 27.62
N GLU A 68 16.64 17.56 27.03
CA GLU A 68 16.55 17.80 25.60
C GLU A 68 17.35 16.77 24.80
N VAL A 69 16.94 16.53 23.56
CA VAL A 69 17.67 15.70 22.62
C VAL A 69 18.98 16.38 22.25
N SER A 70 20.07 15.66 22.41
CA SER A 70 21.43 16.11 22.08
C SER A 70 21.84 15.64 20.66
N LEU A 71 22.94 16.19 20.15
CA LEU A 71 23.55 15.70 18.91
C LEU A 71 24.02 14.24 19.07
N ASP A 72 24.47 13.85 20.25
CA ASP A 72 24.94 12.49 20.53
C ASP A 72 23.77 11.50 20.48
N ASP A 73 22.58 11.89 20.96
CA ASP A 73 21.38 11.07 20.84
C ASP A 73 21.02 10.81 19.38
N LEU A 74 21.04 11.86 18.54
CA LEU A 74 20.76 11.73 17.11
C LEU A 74 21.83 10.89 16.40
N ALA A 75 23.11 11.14 16.70
CA ALA A 75 24.22 10.37 16.15
C ALA A 75 24.16 8.88 16.56
N PHE A 76 23.71 8.60 17.78
CA PHE A 76 23.52 7.24 18.27
C PHE A 76 22.52 6.46 17.42
N VAL A 77 21.39 7.07 17.06
CA VAL A 77 20.39 6.46 16.18
C VAL A 77 20.91 6.33 14.76
N VAL A 78 21.42 7.43 14.18
CA VAL A 78 21.92 7.46 12.80
C VAL A 78 23.04 6.42 12.57
N GLY A 79 23.90 6.19 13.55
CA GLY A 79 24.96 5.18 13.45
C GLY A 79 24.49 3.72 13.53
N ARG A 80 23.20 3.47 13.76
CA ARG A 80 22.60 2.12 13.93
C ARG A 80 21.55 1.77 12.91
N ILE A 81 21.20 2.70 12.03
CA ILE A 81 20.24 2.51 10.94
C ILE A 81 20.97 2.51 9.61
N GLY A 82 20.29 2.16 8.52
CA GLY A 82 20.80 2.30 7.15
C GLY A 82 20.98 3.75 6.72
N ASP A 83 21.58 3.95 5.57
CA ASP A 83 21.73 5.28 4.98
C ASP A 83 20.36 5.89 4.64
N PHE A 84 20.27 7.21 4.74
CA PHE A 84 19.09 7.94 4.32
C PHE A 84 18.99 8.00 2.79
N ASP A 85 17.83 7.64 2.26
CA ASP A 85 17.50 7.80 0.85
C ASP A 85 17.28 9.28 0.44
N THR A 86 16.87 9.49 -0.82
CA THR A 86 16.59 10.84 -1.37
C THR A 86 15.43 11.55 -0.68
N ASP A 87 14.54 10.82 -0.02
CA ASP A 87 13.39 11.34 0.74
C ASP A 87 13.71 11.51 2.22
N ASN A 88 15.00 11.39 2.61
CA ASN A 88 15.48 11.39 3.99
C ASN A 88 14.81 10.31 4.86
N ARG A 89 14.61 9.13 4.31
CA ARG A 89 14.09 7.94 4.99
C ARG A 89 15.18 6.90 5.11
N ALA A 90 15.18 6.19 6.21
CA ALA A 90 16.05 5.04 6.48
C ALA A 90 15.24 3.98 7.22
N GLY A 91 15.68 2.73 7.13
CA GLY A 91 15.04 1.62 7.81
C GLY A 91 16.01 0.81 8.65
N ILE A 92 15.44 -0.11 9.40
CA ILE A 92 16.16 -1.14 10.13
C ILE A 92 15.95 -2.44 9.35
N THR A 93 17.05 -3.12 9.05
CA THR A 93 17.04 -4.37 8.28
C THR A 93 16.04 -5.38 8.86
N ARG A 94 15.24 -6.01 7.99
CA ARG A 94 14.21 -7.01 8.32
C ARG A 94 13.02 -6.47 9.12
N THR A 95 12.85 -5.16 9.25
CA THR A 95 11.71 -4.57 9.93
C THR A 95 10.86 -3.71 8.99
N LEU A 96 9.69 -3.31 9.46
CA LEU A 96 8.82 -2.33 8.79
C LEU A 96 8.91 -0.94 9.44
N HIS A 97 9.83 -0.77 10.40
CA HIS A 97 10.06 0.52 11.01
C HIS A 97 10.69 1.49 10.02
N ARG A 98 10.23 2.74 10.05
CA ARG A 98 10.74 3.80 9.19
C ARG A 98 11.28 4.94 10.05
N ILE A 99 12.46 5.38 9.74
CA ILE A 99 13.11 6.51 10.41
C ILE A 99 13.27 7.63 9.39
N SER A 100 12.62 8.76 9.65
CA SER A 100 12.69 9.94 8.79
C SER A 100 13.54 11.00 9.44
N GLY A 101 14.53 11.51 8.71
CA GLY A 101 15.46 12.52 9.18
C GLY A 101 15.06 13.93 8.75
N ILE A 102 15.13 14.88 9.68
CA ILE A 102 15.10 16.31 9.39
C ILE A 102 16.53 16.79 9.31
N LYS A 103 16.93 17.37 8.18
CA LYS A 103 18.28 17.90 7.95
C LYS A 103 18.30 19.42 7.99
N ASN A 104 19.34 19.98 8.54
CA ASN A 104 19.61 21.42 8.46
C ASN A 104 20.18 21.82 7.09
N ARG A 105 20.42 23.11 6.87
CA ARG A 105 20.99 23.64 5.61
C ARG A 105 22.36 23.07 5.25
N ARG A 106 23.07 22.47 6.19
CA ARG A 106 24.41 21.87 6.00
C ARG A 106 24.33 20.36 5.76
N GLY A 107 23.11 19.78 5.72
CA GLY A 107 22.89 18.36 5.55
C GLY A 107 22.99 17.53 6.83
N ALA A 108 23.28 18.12 7.99
CA ALA A 108 23.33 17.40 9.26
C ALA A 108 21.92 17.11 9.79
N VAL A 109 21.71 15.90 10.32
CA VAL A 109 20.45 15.49 10.94
C VAL A 109 20.25 16.26 12.24
N VAL A 110 19.12 16.97 12.34
CA VAL A 110 18.71 17.75 13.51
C VAL A 110 17.38 17.31 14.09
N GLY A 111 16.74 16.31 13.50
CA GLY A 111 15.52 15.71 14.02
C GLY A 111 15.30 14.34 13.42
N LEU A 112 14.60 13.47 14.15
CA LEU A 112 14.25 12.13 13.75
C LEU A 112 12.79 11.84 14.11
N THR A 113 12.07 11.20 13.21
CA THR A 113 10.77 10.59 13.47
C THR A 113 10.88 9.10 13.24
N CYS A 114 10.82 8.31 14.31
CA CYS A 114 10.94 6.87 14.28
C CYS A 114 9.52 6.25 14.32
N ARG A 115 9.00 5.80 13.18
CA ARG A 115 7.66 5.20 13.06
C ARG A 115 7.69 3.71 13.31
N VAL A 116 6.73 3.23 14.09
CA VAL A 116 6.53 1.81 14.34
C VAL A 116 5.79 1.18 13.17
N GLY A 117 6.46 0.32 12.42
CA GLY A 117 5.86 -0.51 11.38
C GLY A 117 5.39 -1.83 11.95
N ARG A 118 4.22 -2.31 11.52
CA ARG A 118 3.64 -3.59 11.93
C ARG A 118 3.21 -4.42 10.76
N ALA A 119 3.48 -5.73 10.81
CA ALA A 119 2.91 -6.69 9.87
C ALA A 119 1.63 -7.27 10.47
N VAL A 120 0.54 -7.22 9.71
CA VAL A 120 -0.75 -7.80 10.08
C VAL A 120 -1.05 -8.91 9.08
N TYR A 121 -1.32 -10.10 9.59
CA TYR A 121 -1.61 -11.30 8.79
C TYR A 121 -3.13 -11.58 8.76
N GLY A 122 -3.58 -12.35 7.76
CA GLY A 122 -4.97 -12.76 7.60
C GLY A 122 -5.88 -11.70 6.97
N THR A 123 -5.33 -10.58 6.53
CA THR A 123 -6.12 -9.45 6.00
C THR A 123 -6.74 -9.72 4.64
N ILE A 124 -6.18 -10.65 3.86
CA ILE A 124 -6.71 -10.99 2.53
C ILE A 124 -7.78 -12.07 2.52
N GLY A 125 -8.10 -12.69 3.66
CA GLY A 125 -9.13 -13.75 3.73
C GLY A 125 -10.48 -13.32 3.15
N ILE A 126 -10.81 -12.03 3.22
CA ILE A 126 -12.03 -11.44 2.65
C ILE A 126 -12.06 -11.43 1.11
N ILE A 127 -10.90 -11.58 0.44
CA ILE A 127 -10.72 -11.58 -1.01
C ILE A 127 -9.86 -12.75 -1.51
N GLU A 128 -9.67 -13.78 -0.71
CA GLU A 128 -8.78 -14.90 -1.00
C GLU A 128 -9.13 -15.61 -2.34
N ASP A 129 -10.41 -15.73 -2.65
CA ASP A 129 -10.90 -16.28 -3.90
C ASP A 129 -10.42 -15.49 -5.13
N PHE A 130 -10.42 -14.16 -5.06
CA PHE A 130 -9.89 -13.33 -6.14
C PHE A 130 -8.36 -13.41 -6.23
N ILE A 131 -7.65 -13.43 -5.10
CA ILE A 131 -6.19 -13.58 -5.07
C ILE A 131 -5.78 -14.91 -5.74
N ALA A 132 -6.50 -15.99 -5.44
CA ALA A 132 -6.23 -17.31 -6.01
C ALA A 132 -6.66 -17.44 -7.48
N SER A 133 -7.57 -16.61 -7.98
CA SER A 133 -8.16 -16.72 -9.32
C SER A 133 -7.19 -16.52 -10.48
N GLY A 134 -6.02 -15.93 -10.25
CA GLY A 134 -5.07 -15.53 -11.29
C GLY A 134 -5.41 -14.23 -12.02
N LYS A 135 -6.52 -13.59 -11.69
CA LYS A 135 -6.92 -12.30 -12.25
C LYS A 135 -6.05 -11.15 -11.69
N SER A 136 -5.84 -10.12 -12.50
CA SER A 136 -5.19 -8.90 -12.05
C SER A 136 -6.13 -8.07 -11.19
N ILE A 137 -5.64 -7.56 -10.05
CA ILE A 137 -6.46 -6.92 -9.01
C ILE A 137 -5.92 -5.53 -8.70
N LEU A 138 -6.79 -4.53 -8.73
CA LEU A 138 -6.49 -3.17 -8.32
C LEU A 138 -7.21 -2.83 -7.01
N LEU A 139 -6.45 -2.37 -6.01
CA LEU A 139 -6.97 -1.94 -4.72
C LEU A 139 -7.05 -0.41 -4.67
N LEU A 140 -8.21 0.13 -4.36
CA LEU A 140 -8.45 1.55 -4.12
C LEU A 140 -8.86 1.80 -2.67
N GLY A 141 -8.66 3.03 -2.20
CA GLY A 141 -9.08 3.44 -0.87
C GLY A 141 -8.23 4.59 -0.33
N ARG A 142 -8.74 5.25 0.68
CA ARG A 142 -8.06 6.40 1.32
C ARG A 142 -6.70 6.01 1.91
N PRO A 143 -5.77 6.96 2.06
CA PRO A 143 -4.50 6.72 2.73
C PRO A 143 -4.71 6.12 4.14
N GLY A 144 -3.84 5.18 4.52
CA GLY A 144 -3.88 4.55 5.84
C GLY A 144 -4.99 3.51 6.07
N ILE A 145 -5.84 3.20 5.07
CA ILE A 145 -6.93 2.23 5.20
C ILE A 145 -6.45 0.78 5.27
N GLY A 146 -5.21 0.50 4.84
CA GLY A 146 -4.61 -0.84 4.87
C GLY A 146 -4.27 -1.45 3.51
N LYS A 147 -4.24 -0.66 2.43
CA LYS A 147 -3.88 -1.14 1.07
C LYS A 147 -2.54 -1.87 1.06
N THR A 148 -1.49 -1.25 1.57
CA THR A 148 -0.13 -1.84 1.62
C THR A 148 -0.08 -3.12 2.47
N THR A 149 -0.88 -3.20 3.54
CA THR A 149 -1.01 -4.43 4.34
C THR A 149 -1.62 -5.57 3.53
N MET A 150 -2.66 -5.29 2.75
CA MET A 150 -3.28 -6.29 1.88
C MET A 150 -2.35 -6.70 0.74
N LEU A 151 -1.59 -5.76 0.13
CA LEU A 151 -0.57 -6.07 -0.88
C LEU A 151 0.52 -7.00 -0.33
N ARG A 152 1.03 -6.70 0.86
CA ARG A 152 2.07 -7.53 1.53
C ARG A 152 1.57 -8.94 1.77
N GLU A 153 0.37 -9.08 2.30
CA GLU A 153 -0.23 -10.38 2.57
C GLU A 153 -0.51 -11.16 1.27
N ALA A 154 -1.01 -10.48 0.22
CA ALA A 154 -1.22 -11.09 -1.09
C ALA A 154 0.10 -11.59 -1.69
N ALA A 155 1.17 -10.79 -1.61
CA ALA A 155 2.50 -11.18 -2.06
C ALA A 155 3.00 -12.43 -1.33
N ARG A 156 2.86 -12.46 0.01
CA ARG A 156 3.26 -13.58 0.84
C ARG A 156 2.52 -14.87 0.48
N VAL A 157 1.19 -14.82 0.42
CA VAL A 157 0.37 -16.01 0.16
C VAL A 157 0.60 -16.54 -1.26
N LEU A 158 0.69 -15.67 -2.25
CA LEU A 158 0.96 -16.09 -3.63
C LEU A 158 2.37 -16.65 -3.79
N ALA A 159 3.36 -16.16 -3.02
CA ALA A 159 4.74 -16.62 -3.11
C ALA A 159 4.97 -18.05 -2.60
N ASP A 160 4.00 -18.64 -1.92
CA ASP A 160 4.07 -20.06 -1.53
C ASP A 160 3.97 -21.01 -2.74
N GLY A 161 3.29 -20.59 -3.82
CA GLY A 161 3.09 -21.41 -5.01
C GLY A 161 3.51 -20.78 -6.35
N LYS A 162 3.80 -19.47 -6.37
CA LYS A 162 4.12 -18.73 -7.58
C LYS A 162 5.42 -17.95 -7.43
N ARG A 163 6.04 -17.59 -8.56
CA ARG A 163 7.15 -16.63 -8.58
C ARG A 163 6.57 -15.23 -8.50
N VAL A 164 6.70 -14.60 -7.33
CA VAL A 164 6.21 -13.25 -7.05
C VAL A 164 7.37 -12.28 -6.98
N VAL A 165 7.25 -11.16 -7.67
CA VAL A 165 8.15 -10.01 -7.55
C VAL A 165 7.35 -8.82 -7.04
N ILE A 166 7.88 -8.13 -6.04
CA ILE A 166 7.34 -6.89 -5.48
C ILE A 166 8.16 -5.74 -6.04
N VAL A 167 7.51 -4.76 -6.66
CA VAL A 167 8.09 -3.45 -7.01
C VAL A 167 7.69 -2.47 -5.92
N ASP A 168 8.64 -2.17 -5.03
CA ASP A 168 8.41 -1.45 -3.77
C ASP A 168 9.02 -0.05 -3.84
N THR A 169 8.23 0.92 -4.25
CA THR A 169 8.69 2.30 -4.49
C THR A 169 8.84 3.09 -3.20
N SER A 170 7.91 2.91 -2.28
CA SER A 170 7.91 3.62 -1.01
C SER A 170 8.52 2.80 0.14
N ASN A 171 9.04 1.60 -0.17
CA ASN A 171 9.54 0.63 0.81
C ASN A 171 8.50 0.26 1.89
N GLU A 172 7.22 0.43 1.58
CA GLU A 172 6.15 0.16 2.55
C GLU A 172 5.76 -1.32 2.61
N ILE A 173 6.02 -2.08 1.53
CA ILE A 173 5.67 -3.50 1.49
C ILE A 173 6.73 -4.32 2.22
N GLY A 174 8.00 -4.14 1.87
CA GLY A 174 9.11 -4.94 2.39
C GLY A 174 9.99 -4.26 3.44
N GLY A 175 9.74 -2.99 3.75
CA GLY A 175 10.55 -2.17 4.66
C GLY A 175 11.74 -1.48 3.96
N ASP A 176 12.35 -0.51 4.64
CA ASP A 176 13.41 0.33 4.06
C ASP A 176 14.80 -0.34 4.03
N GLY A 177 15.03 -1.42 4.78
CA GLY A 177 16.32 -2.10 4.81
C GLY A 177 16.60 -2.95 3.57
N ASP A 178 17.86 -3.31 3.30
CA ASP A 178 18.27 -4.15 2.15
C ASP A 178 17.69 -5.56 2.21
N ILE A 179 17.52 -6.11 3.39
CA ILE A 179 16.85 -7.39 3.59
C ILE A 179 15.38 -7.11 3.93
N PRO A 180 14.44 -7.61 3.11
CA PRO A 180 13.02 -7.36 3.33
C PRO A 180 12.51 -8.03 4.60
N HIS A 181 11.42 -7.46 5.15
CA HIS A 181 10.72 -8.02 6.30
C HIS A 181 10.19 -9.44 5.99
N PRO A 182 10.25 -10.39 6.95
CA PRO A 182 9.78 -11.77 6.74
C PRO A 182 8.30 -11.89 6.33
N ALA A 183 7.48 -10.88 6.59
CA ALA A 183 6.07 -10.86 6.20
C ALA A 183 5.82 -10.82 4.69
N VAL A 184 6.83 -10.62 3.84
CA VAL A 184 6.70 -10.79 2.38
C VAL A 184 6.86 -12.25 1.95
N GLY A 185 7.23 -13.14 2.90
CA GLY A 185 7.43 -14.56 2.62
C GLY A 185 8.54 -14.81 1.61
N ARG A 186 8.26 -15.63 0.61
CA ARG A 186 9.19 -15.99 -0.46
C ARG A 186 9.18 -15.03 -1.65
N ALA A 187 8.38 -13.96 -1.60
CA ALA A 187 8.35 -12.96 -2.65
C ALA A 187 9.70 -12.24 -2.73
N ARG A 188 10.16 -11.98 -3.96
CA ARG A 188 11.38 -11.21 -4.21
C ARG A 188 11.03 -9.74 -4.30
N ARG A 189 11.78 -8.89 -3.61
CA ARG A 189 11.56 -7.45 -3.64
C ARG A 189 12.59 -6.77 -4.55
N MET A 190 12.11 -5.86 -5.38
CA MET A 190 12.89 -4.87 -6.12
C MET A 190 12.59 -3.49 -5.55
N GLN A 191 13.59 -2.84 -4.98
CA GLN A 191 13.47 -1.47 -4.52
C GLN A 191 13.60 -0.51 -5.69
N VAL A 192 12.82 0.56 -5.67
CA VAL A 192 12.87 1.62 -6.67
C VAL A 192 13.72 2.77 -6.13
N SER A 193 14.85 3.04 -6.79
CA SER A 193 15.81 4.06 -6.33
C SER A 193 15.24 5.48 -6.35
N LYS A 194 14.34 5.78 -7.29
CA LYS A 194 13.62 7.05 -7.43
C LYS A 194 12.21 6.78 -7.90
N PRO A 195 11.18 7.42 -7.33
CA PRO A 195 9.79 7.20 -7.73
C PRO A 195 9.54 7.42 -9.24
N SER A 196 10.35 8.25 -9.93
CA SER A 196 10.25 8.45 -11.37
C SER A 196 10.67 7.24 -12.21
N MET A 197 11.42 6.30 -11.63
CA MET A 197 11.96 5.11 -12.29
C MET A 197 11.11 3.84 -12.07
N GLN A 198 9.99 3.94 -11.38
CA GLN A 198 9.15 2.79 -11.05
C GLN A 198 8.74 2.01 -12.29
N HIS A 199 8.31 2.68 -13.36
CA HIS A 199 7.91 2.03 -14.61
C HIS A 199 9.04 1.23 -15.25
N GLU A 200 10.29 1.68 -15.16
CA GLU A 200 11.46 0.94 -15.66
C GLU A 200 11.72 -0.32 -14.83
N VAL A 201 11.66 -0.20 -13.50
CA VAL A 201 11.80 -1.35 -12.58
C VAL A 201 10.67 -2.37 -12.79
N MET A 202 9.45 -1.93 -13.08
CA MET A 202 8.33 -2.81 -13.43
C MET A 202 8.64 -3.64 -14.68
N ILE A 203 9.17 -3.03 -15.73
CA ILE A 203 9.55 -3.71 -16.98
C ILE A 203 10.75 -4.62 -16.73
N GLU A 204 11.78 -4.15 -16.01
CA GLU A 204 12.95 -4.95 -15.62
C GLU A 204 12.54 -6.21 -14.87
N ALA A 205 11.56 -6.11 -13.97
CA ALA A 205 11.04 -7.26 -13.21
C ALA A 205 10.58 -8.39 -14.14
N VAL A 206 9.86 -8.05 -15.21
CA VAL A 206 9.37 -9.04 -16.18
C VAL A 206 10.50 -9.58 -17.05
N GLU A 207 11.38 -8.73 -17.54
CA GLU A 207 12.42 -9.10 -18.48
C GLU A 207 13.50 -9.98 -17.84
N ASN A 208 13.87 -9.66 -16.60
CA ASN A 208 15.02 -10.31 -15.95
C ASN A 208 14.64 -11.40 -14.94
N HIS A 209 13.42 -11.38 -14.39
CA HIS A 209 13.08 -12.24 -13.25
C HIS A 209 11.96 -13.24 -13.50
N ASN A 210 11.34 -13.23 -14.69
CA ASN A 210 10.31 -14.18 -15.13
C ASN A 210 9.22 -14.42 -14.04
N PRO A 211 8.56 -13.38 -13.52
CA PRO A 211 7.53 -13.51 -12.50
C PRO A 211 6.25 -14.09 -13.10
N GLN A 212 5.46 -14.77 -12.26
CA GLN A 212 4.07 -15.12 -12.55
C GLN A 212 3.11 -14.07 -11.99
N VAL A 213 3.58 -13.35 -10.96
CA VAL A 213 2.84 -12.27 -10.31
C VAL A 213 3.78 -11.10 -10.04
N ILE A 214 3.32 -9.89 -10.32
CA ILE A 214 3.96 -8.66 -9.87
C ILE A 214 3.02 -7.93 -8.92
N VAL A 215 3.57 -7.55 -7.76
CA VAL A 215 2.90 -6.71 -6.78
C VAL A 215 3.50 -5.31 -6.86
N ILE A 216 2.65 -4.29 -7.04
CA ILE A 216 3.08 -2.90 -7.23
C ILE A 216 2.50 -2.06 -6.10
N ASP A 217 3.36 -1.31 -5.39
CA ASP A 217 2.96 -0.51 -4.24
C ASP A 217 1.91 0.54 -4.63
N GLU A 218 2.23 1.41 -5.57
CA GLU A 218 1.30 2.44 -6.02
C GLU A 218 1.51 2.81 -7.50
N ILE A 219 0.42 2.86 -8.26
CA ILE A 219 0.42 3.33 -9.64
C ILE A 219 -0.19 4.74 -9.65
N GLY A 220 0.63 5.76 -9.90
CA GLY A 220 0.22 7.15 -9.83
C GLY A 220 0.49 7.96 -11.12
N ARG A 221 1.27 7.41 -12.07
CA ARG A 221 1.77 8.13 -13.25
C ARG A 221 1.41 7.42 -14.56
N ALA A 222 1.37 8.18 -15.64
CA ALA A 222 1.02 7.65 -16.98
C ALA A 222 1.98 6.53 -17.44
N LEU A 223 3.30 6.70 -17.26
CA LEU A 223 4.28 5.68 -17.64
C LEU A 223 4.14 4.39 -16.82
N GLU A 224 3.71 4.49 -15.58
CA GLU A 224 3.43 3.32 -14.72
C GLU A 224 2.17 2.59 -15.19
N ALA A 225 1.12 3.31 -15.61
CA ALA A 225 -0.08 2.72 -16.18
C ALA A 225 0.23 2.02 -17.52
N GLU A 226 1.09 2.59 -18.35
CA GLU A 226 1.55 1.99 -19.61
C GLU A 226 2.38 0.72 -19.36
N ALA A 227 3.30 0.76 -18.40
CA ALA A 227 4.08 -0.40 -17.99
C ALA A 227 3.18 -1.51 -17.46
N ALA A 228 2.19 -1.19 -16.61
CA ALA A 228 1.23 -2.15 -16.08
C ALA A 228 0.44 -2.84 -17.21
N ARG A 229 -0.01 -2.09 -18.22
CA ARG A 229 -0.68 -2.64 -19.40
C ARG A 229 0.24 -3.60 -20.17
N THR A 230 1.47 -3.18 -20.45
CA THR A 230 2.45 -4.02 -21.14
C THR A 230 2.71 -5.35 -20.41
N ILE A 231 2.77 -5.31 -19.09
CA ILE A 231 2.96 -6.50 -18.24
C ILE A 231 1.73 -7.41 -18.29
N ALA A 232 0.52 -6.84 -18.18
CA ALA A 232 -0.73 -7.60 -18.27
C ALA A 232 -0.87 -8.31 -19.64
N GLU A 233 -0.53 -7.64 -20.74
CA GLU A 233 -0.55 -8.20 -22.10
C GLU A 233 0.43 -9.38 -22.26
N ARG A 234 1.48 -9.45 -21.44
CA ARG A 234 2.39 -10.62 -21.37
C ARG A 234 1.86 -11.77 -20.52
N GLY A 235 0.65 -11.66 -19.97
CA GLY A 235 0.00 -12.70 -19.17
C GLY A 235 0.50 -12.82 -17.74
N VAL A 236 1.18 -11.81 -17.22
CA VAL A 236 1.62 -11.73 -15.82
C VAL A 236 0.49 -11.16 -14.97
N GLN A 237 0.14 -11.84 -13.87
CA GLN A 237 -0.86 -11.35 -12.93
C GLN A 237 -0.33 -10.09 -12.22
N LEU A 238 -1.12 -9.01 -12.21
CA LEU A 238 -0.81 -7.78 -11.50
C LEU A 238 -1.68 -7.65 -10.25
N ILE A 239 -1.06 -7.26 -9.13
CA ILE A 239 -1.78 -6.84 -7.93
C ILE A 239 -1.19 -5.50 -7.52
N GLY A 240 -1.99 -4.44 -7.52
CA GLY A 240 -1.47 -3.11 -7.24
C GLY A 240 -2.48 -2.19 -6.57
N THR A 241 -2.00 -1.01 -6.17
CA THR A 241 -2.86 0.09 -5.73
C THR A 241 -2.73 1.27 -6.68
N ALA A 242 -3.72 2.15 -6.66
CA ALA A 242 -3.68 3.41 -7.37
C ALA A 242 -4.27 4.53 -6.52
N HIS A 243 -3.98 5.77 -6.91
CA HIS A 243 -4.63 6.93 -6.34
C HIS A 243 -6.11 6.96 -6.70
N GLY A 244 -6.96 7.02 -5.69
CA GLY A 244 -8.41 7.04 -5.82
C GLY A 244 -9.08 6.22 -4.72
N GLN A 245 -10.37 6.43 -4.54
CA GLN A 245 -11.16 5.72 -3.53
C GLN A 245 -12.20 4.83 -4.16
N THR A 246 -12.72 5.20 -5.34
CA THR A 246 -13.77 4.51 -6.07
C THR A 246 -13.42 4.34 -7.54
N LEU A 247 -14.14 3.46 -8.23
CA LEU A 247 -14.03 3.26 -9.67
C LEU A 247 -14.29 4.56 -10.43
N GLU A 248 -15.28 5.35 -10.03
CA GLU A 248 -15.62 6.63 -10.68
C GLU A 248 -14.49 7.65 -10.55
N ASN A 249 -13.75 7.65 -9.42
CA ASN A 249 -12.56 8.51 -9.32
C ASN A 249 -11.51 8.15 -10.37
N LEU A 250 -11.32 6.85 -10.63
CA LEU A 250 -10.39 6.37 -11.64
C LEU A 250 -10.87 6.71 -13.06
N MET A 251 -12.18 6.55 -13.33
CA MET A 251 -12.79 6.91 -14.62
C MET A 251 -12.61 8.38 -14.95
N SER A 252 -12.66 9.24 -13.93
CA SER A 252 -12.49 10.70 -14.08
C SER A 252 -11.03 11.15 -14.12
N ASN A 253 -10.08 10.26 -13.85
CA ASN A 253 -8.65 10.58 -13.81
C ASN A 253 -8.01 10.34 -15.18
N PRO A 254 -7.61 11.40 -15.92
CA PRO A 254 -7.06 11.25 -17.28
C PRO A 254 -5.74 10.47 -17.32
N THR A 255 -5.00 10.43 -16.20
CA THR A 255 -3.71 9.74 -16.12
C THR A 255 -3.90 8.24 -15.88
N LEU A 256 -4.89 7.85 -15.07
CA LEU A 256 -5.05 6.47 -14.61
C LEU A 256 -6.24 5.74 -15.22
N SER A 257 -7.08 6.42 -16.01
CA SER A 257 -8.21 5.78 -16.70
C SER A 257 -7.78 4.65 -17.65
N ASP A 258 -6.54 4.67 -18.13
CA ASP A 258 -5.96 3.58 -18.94
C ASP A 258 -5.91 2.23 -18.18
N LEU A 259 -5.80 2.25 -16.84
CA LEU A 259 -5.83 1.02 -16.02
C LEU A 259 -7.16 0.27 -16.12
N ILE A 260 -8.23 1.00 -16.41
CA ILE A 260 -9.59 0.47 -16.57
C ILE A 260 -10.04 0.41 -18.03
N GLY A 261 -9.10 0.55 -18.96
CA GLY A 261 -9.33 0.42 -20.40
C GLY A 261 -9.42 1.74 -21.17
N GLY A 262 -9.22 2.89 -20.50
CA GLY A 262 -9.33 4.22 -21.09
C GLY A 262 -10.76 4.56 -21.51
N ILE A 263 -11.12 5.83 -21.46
CA ILE A 263 -12.46 6.30 -21.84
C ILE A 263 -12.30 7.30 -22.97
N GLU A 264 -13.03 7.09 -24.06
CA GLU A 264 -13.02 7.98 -25.21
C GLU A 264 -14.43 8.35 -25.68
N SER A 265 -14.52 9.48 -26.36
CA SER A 265 -15.77 9.94 -26.98
C SER A 265 -15.85 9.41 -28.38
N VAL A 266 -16.89 8.64 -28.69
CA VAL A 266 -17.15 8.04 -29.99
C VAL A 266 -18.37 8.69 -30.62
N THR A 267 -18.28 9.06 -31.92
CA THR A 267 -19.40 9.56 -32.68
C THR A 267 -20.03 8.43 -33.47
N LEU A 268 -21.25 8.07 -33.11
CA LEU A 268 -22.03 7.03 -33.77
C LEU A 268 -22.68 7.56 -35.06
N SER A 269 -22.96 6.65 -36.01
CA SER A 269 -23.83 6.95 -37.15
C SER A 269 -25.27 7.20 -36.66
N ASP A 270 -26.09 7.88 -37.48
CA ASP A 270 -27.51 8.12 -37.17
C ASP A 270 -28.30 6.84 -36.95
N GLU A 271 -27.99 5.82 -37.71
CA GLU A 271 -28.63 4.50 -37.62
C GLU A 271 -28.26 3.80 -36.32
N GLU A 272 -26.99 3.80 -35.96
CA GLU A 272 -26.49 3.17 -34.73
C GLU A 272 -26.98 3.90 -33.47
N ALA A 273 -27.01 5.24 -33.47
CA ALA A 273 -27.54 6.03 -32.37
C ALA A 273 -29.05 5.72 -32.16
N ARG A 274 -29.83 5.63 -33.23
CA ARG A 274 -31.26 5.24 -33.17
C ARG A 274 -31.42 3.81 -32.64
N ARG A 275 -30.63 2.87 -33.14
CA ARG A 275 -30.67 1.47 -32.71
C ARG A 275 -30.37 1.31 -31.21
N ARG A 276 -29.41 2.06 -30.71
CA ARG A 276 -29.02 2.04 -29.30
C ARG A 276 -29.89 2.93 -28.41
N GLY A 277 -30.70 3.82 -28.97
CA GLY A 277 -31.52 4.78 -28.24
C GLY A 277 -30.68 5.81 -27.48
N THR A 278 -29.51 6.19 -28.03
CA THR A 278 -28.55 7.09 -27.41
C THR A 278 -28.33 8.35 -28.23
N GLN A 279 -27.60 9.31 -27.69
CA GLN A 279 -27.07 10.44 -28.45
C GLN A 279 -26.01 9.97 -29.47
N LYS A 280 -25.71 10.80 -30.48
CA LYS A 280 -24.67 10.50 -31.48
C LYS A 280 -23.28 10.41 -30.84
N THR A 281 -23.02 11.21 -29.81
CA THR A 281 -21.76 11.19 -29.10
C THR A 281 -21.95 10.43 -27.79
N VAL A 282 -21.23 9.34 -27.62
CA VAL A 282 -21.26 8.47 -26.45
C VAL A 282 -19.85 8.25 -25.91
N LEU A 283 -19.73 8.01 -24.62
CA LEU A 283 -18.47 7.58 -24.02
C LEU A 283 -18.40 6.05 -24.06
N GLU A 284 -17.28 5.55 -24.54
CA GLU A 284 -17.01 4.11 -24.57
C GLU A 284 -15.61 3.82 -24.03
N ARG A 285 -15.41 2.60 -23.57
CA ARG A 285 -14.10 2.12 -23.18
C ARG A 285 -13.28 1.82 -24.45
N ARG A 286 -12.03 2.35 -24.50
CA ARG A 286 -11.15 2.25 -25.67
C ARG A 286 -10.54 0.86 -25.87
N ALA A 287 -10.18 0.19 -24.75
CA ALA A 287 -9.43 -1.06 -24.74
C ALA A 287 -9.86 -1.98 -23.60
N PRO A 288 -9.46 -3.26 -23.58
CA PRO A 288 -9.58 -4.09 -22.39
C PRO A 288 -8.90 -3.44 -21.17
N PRO A 289 -9.45 -3.57 -19.96
CA PRO A 289 -8.81 -3.04 -18.77
C PRO A 289 -7.53 -3.82 -18.45
N THR A 290 -6.56 -3.14 -17.86
CA THR A 290 -5.31 -3.73 -17.35
C THR A 290 -5.58 -4.63 -16.12
N PHE A 291 -6.57 -4.26 -15.32
CA PHE A 291 -6.99 -5.01 -14.14
C PHE A 291 -8.38 -5.61 -14.36
N ASP A 292 -8.52 -6.90 -14.04
CA ASP A 292 -9.80 -7.62 -14.19
C ASP A 292 -10.78 -7.29 -13.08
N VAL A 293 -10.26 -7.15 -11.86
CA VAL A 293 -11.01 -6.94 -10.62
C VAL A 293 -10.56 -5.63 -9.96
N LEU A 294 -11.52 -4.86 -9.47
CA LEU A 294 -11.25 -3.67 -8.69
C LEU A 294 -11.91 -3.79 -7.32
N ILE A 295 -11.17 -3.42 -6.28
CA ILE A 295 -11.61 -3.53 -4.89
C ILE A 295 -11.49 -2.16 -4.23
N GLU A 296 -12.60 -1.63 -3.75
CA GLU A 296 -12.69 -0.39 -2.98
C GLU A 296 -12.69 -0.71 -1.49
N ILE A 297 -11.69 -0.22 -0.77
CA ILE A 297 -11.55 -0.45 0.66
C ILE A 297 -12.20 0.69 1.43
N HIS A 298 -13.38 0.46 1.98
CA HIS A 298 -14.13 1.43 2.79
C HIS A 298 -13.74 1.38 4.27
N ALA A 299 -13.50 0.16 4.78
CA ALA A 299 -12.97 -0.09 6.11
C ALA A 299 -12.11 -1.36 6.08
N ARG A 300 -11.33 -1.61 7.13
CA ARG A 300 -10.43 -2.80 7.21
C ARG A 300 -11.17 -4.13 7.03
N ASN A 301 -12.45 -4.16 7.38
CA ASN A 301 -13.32 -5.34 7.32
C ASN A 301 -14.51 -5.14 6.38
N ARG A 302 -14.51 -4.13 5.49
CA ARG A 302 -15.63 -3.84 4.59
C ARG A 302 -15.14 -3.31 3.26
N LEU A 303 -15.43 -4.06 2.19
CA LEU A 303 -14.96 -3.82 0.83
C LEU A 303 -16.14 -3.81 -0.13
N ILE A 304 -16.02 -3.03 -1.20
CA ILE A 304 -16.86 -3.17 -2.41
C ILE A 304 -15.98 -3.75 -3.50
N VAL A 305 -16.40 -4.84 -4.10
CA VAL A 305 -15.66 -5.52 -5.16
C VAL A 305 -16.42 -5.38 -6.47
N HIS A 306 -15.72 -4.97 -7.51
CA HIS A 306 -16.15 -5.04 -8.89
C HIS A 306 -15.50 -6.29 -9.52
N PRO A 307 -16.24 -7.42 -9.66
CA PRO A 307 -15.68 -8.71 -10.12
C PRO A 307 -15.22 -8.70 -11.58
N SER A 308 -15.74 -7.73 -12.35
CA SER A 308 -15.36 -7.43 -13.73
C SER A 308 -15.31 -5.91 -13.93
N VAL A 309 -14.09 -5.39 -14.03
CA VAL A 309 -13.87 -3.95 -14.28
C VAL A 309 -14.46 -3.55 -15.62
N ALA A 310 -14.32 -4.40 -16.64
CA ALA A 310 -14.89 -4.14 -17.97
C ALA A 310 -16.39 -3.90 -17.91
N ASP A 311 -17.13 -4.82 -17.28
CA ASP A 311 -18.59 -4.73 -17.20
C ASP A 311 -19.03 -3.56 -16.32
N ALA A 312 -18.29 -3.29 -15.25
CA ALA A 312 -18.59 -2.18 -14.33
C ALA A 312 -18.43 -0.83 -15.03
N VAL A 313 -17.31 -0.60 -15.73
CA VAL A 313 -17.06 0.64 -16.50
C VAL A 313 -18.11 0.79 -17.58
N ASP A 314 -18.39 -0.26 -18.37
CA ASP A 314 -19.37 -0.23 -19.45
C ASP A 314 -20.79 0.04 -18.94
N ALA A 315 -21.14 -0.45 -17.74
CA ALA A 315 -22.43 -0.17 -17.10
C ALA A 315 -22.54 1.31 -16.71
N ILE A 316 -21.52 1.85 -16.03
CA ILE A 316 -21.48 3.25 -15.59
C ILE A 316 -21.55 4.20 -16.80
N LEU A 317 -20.78 3.94 -17.87
CA LEU A 317 -20.80 4.76 -19.09
C LEU A 317 -22.17 4.76 -19.78
N ARG A 318 -22.98 3.72 -19.59
CA ARG A 318 -24.39 3.63 -20.06
C ARG A 318 -25.41 4.15 -19.05
N GLY A 319 -24.96 4.76 -17.94
CA GLY A 319 -25.86 5.26 -16.89
C GLY A 319 -26.55 4.17 -16.08
N ARG A 320 -25.97 2.97 -16.02
CA ARG A 320 -26.48 1.82 -15.26
C ARG A 320 -25.67 1.60 -13.99
N VAL A 321 -26.31 1.02 -12.97
CA VAL A 321 -25.60 0.59 -11.77
C VAL A 321 -24.76 -0.65 -12.08
N PRO A 322 -23.45 -0.66 -11.78
CA PRO A 322 -22.63 -1.83 -12.00
C PRO A 322 -22.96 -2.95 -10.99
N VAL A 323 -22.77 -4.20 -11.39
CA VAL A 323 -22.83 -5.34 -10.47
C VAL A 323 -21.63 -5.29 -9.54
N THR A 324 -21.87 -5.29 -8.23
CA THR A 324 -20.84 -5.27 -7.19
C THR A 324 -21.08 -6.33 -6.13
N GLU A 325 -20.04 -6.67 -5.39
CA GLU A 325 -20.12 -7.48 -4.18
C GLU A 325 -19.72 -6.63 -2.98
N LEU A 326 -20.62 -6.47 -2.02
CA LEU A 326 -20.28 -5.96 -0.71
C LEU A 326 -19.74 -7.14 0.11
N ARG A 327 -18.47 -7.05 0.53
CA ARG A 327 -17.83 -8.06 1.36
C ARG A 327 -17.47 -7.48 2.71
N TYR A 328 -17.80 -8.19 3.76
CA TYR A 328 -17.45 -7.78 5.13
C TYR A 328 -17.23 -8.99 6.03
N VAL A 329 -16.50 -8.74 7.12
CA VAL A 329 -16.29 -9.72 8.18
C VAL A 329 -17.31 -9.41 9.29
N ASP A 330 -18.16 -10.37 9.62
CA ASP A 330 -19.18 -10.23 10.66
C ASP A 330 -18.58 -10.33 12.09
N ALA A 331 -19.43 -10.17 13.08
CA ALA A 331 -19.01 -10.23 14.49
C ALA A 331 -18.49 -11.63 14.92
N ALA A 332 -18.81 -12.68 14.18
CA ALA A 332 -18.30 -14.02 14.39
C ALA A 332 -16.98 -14.29 13.67
N GLY A 333 -16.47 -13.31 12.89
CA GLY A 333 -15.25 -13.44 12.09
C GLY A 333 -15.45 -14.15 10.76
N ALA A 334 -16.69 -14.38 10.33
CA ALA A 334 -17.00 -15.00 9.07
C ALA A 334 -17.09 -13.94 7.94
N VAL A 335 -16.59 -14.30 6.75
CA VAL A 335 -16.72 -13.45 5.56
C VAL A 335 -18.13 -13.59 5.00
N GLN A 336 -18.81 -12.46 4.87
CA GLN A 336 -20.13 -12.33 4.24
C GLN A 336 -19.98 -11.67 2.89
N VAL A 337 -20.77 -12.14 1.90
CA VAL A 337 -20.78 -11.61 0.53
C VAL A 337 -22.22 -11.31 0.13
N GLU A 338 -22.52 -10.06 -0.14
CA GLU A 338 -23.80 -9.58 -0.64
C GLU A 338 -23.61 -9.04 -2.06
N ARG A 339 -24.40 -9.51 -3.01
CA ARG A 339 -24.38 -9.04 -4.40
C ARG A 339 -25.46 -7.99 -4.60
N THR A 340 -25.11 -6.87 -5.22
CA THR A 340 -26.02 -5.77 -5.55
C THR A 340 -26.31 -5.74 -7.04
#